data_b50dc6834abde754d346c544f73880f2
#
_entry.id   b50dc6834abde754d346c544f73880f2
#
_cell.length_a   1.000
_cell.length_b   1.000
_cell.length_c   1.000
_cell.angle_alpha   90.00
_cell.angle_beta   90.00
_cell.angle_gamma   90.00
#
_symmetry.space_group_name_H-M   'P 1'
#
loop_
_entity.id
_entity.type
_entity.pdbx_description
1 polymer ?
#
loop_
_entity_poly.entity_id
_entity_poly.type
_entity_poly.pdbx_seq_one_letter_code
_entity_poly.pdbx_strand_id
1 'polypeptide(L)'
;DKRDEFFENFEKYRDKMILRPQEISNHPEVIRRLGVIAINTVIEADIYGNTNSSYIDGCRLMNGVGGSGDYCENAGLSIFITKSTAKDGTLSCIVPQVSHVDHTIHEIHALITEQGVADLRGLDPVERANLIIDKCAHPKFRKALHEYLDNAESTCKYKENPVDMQAALNFEKAM
;
A
#
# COMPACT_ATOMS: atom_id res chain seq x y z
N ASP A 1 15.73 -22.33 2.27
CA ASP A 1 14.69 -21.29 2.37
C ASP A 1 13.70 -21.69 3.45
N LYS A 2 13.15 -20.71 4.22
CA LYS A 2 12.14 -20.99 5.28
C LYS A 2 10.87 -21.69 4.75
N ARG A 3 10.56 -21.46 3.48
CA ARG A 3 9.48 -22.15 2.79
C ARG A 3 9.77 -23.64 2.62
N ASP A 4 10.98 -23.97 2.21
CA ASP A 4 11.39 -25.36 2.02
C ASP A 4 11.45 -26.07 3.37
N GLU A 5 11.98 -25.42 4.40
CA GLU A 5 12.00 -25.92 5.78
C GLU A 5 10.58 -26.24 6.29
N PHE A 6 9.58 -25.41 5.96
CA PHE A 6 8.19 -25.67 6.34
C PHE A 6 7.65 -26.94 5.68
N PHE A 7 7.85 -27.09 4.36
CA PHE A 7 7.34 -28.26 3.63
C PHE A 7 8.06 -29.55 4.03
N GLU A 8 9.37 -29.50 4.24
CA GLU A 8 10.16 -30.64 4.72
C GLU A 8 9.75 -31.09 6.13
N ASN A 9 9.27 -30.19 6.97
CA ASN A 9 8.86 -30.47 8.33
C ASN A 9 7.34 -30.36 8.54
N PHE A 10 6.52 -30.49 7.46
CA PHE A 10 5.08 -30.29 7.51
C PHE A 10 4.40 -31.08 8.62
N GLU A 11 4.78 -32.33 8.85
CA GLU A 11 4.21 -33.20 9.89
C GLU A 11 4.36 -32.60 11.31
N LYS A 12 5.41 -31.80 11.58
CA LYS A 12 5.58 -31.12 12.87
C LYS A 12 4.56 -30.01 13.11
N TYR A 13 4.00 -29.46 12.02
CA TYR A 13 3.08 -28.33 12.06
C TYR A 13 1.61 -28.75 11.86
N ARG A 14 1.37 -29.94 11.30
CA ARG A 14 0.06 -30.45 10.92
C ARG A 14 -1.00 -30.29 12.01
N ASP A 15 -0.70 -30.70 13.24
CA ASP A 15 -1.64 -30.65 14.36
C ASP A 15 -1.87 -29.23 14.92
N LYS A 16 -1.07 -28.25 14.45
CA LYS A 16 -1.17 -26.83 14.82
C LYS A 16 -1.86 -26.00 13.76
N MET A 17 -2.28 -26.62 12.66
CA MET A 17 -2.84 -25.93 11.49
C MET A 17 -4.25 -26.39 11.24
N ILE A 18 -5.11 -25.44 10.88
CA ILE A 18 -6.46 -25.71 10.41
C ILE A 18 -6.60 -25.09 9.04
N LEU A 19 -6.87 -25.93 8.03
CA LEU A 19 -7.22 -25.49 6.69
C LEU A 19 -8.74 -25.27 6.61
N ARG A 20 -9.15 -24.07 6.17
CA ARG A 20 -10.55 -23.72 5.94
C ARG A 20 -10.74 -23.24 4.51
N PRO A 21 -11.91 -23.44 3.90
CA PRO A 21 -12.24 -22.83 2.62
C PRO A 21 -12.30 -21.29 2.76
N GLN A 22 -12.02 -20.59 1.66
CA GLN A 22 -11.93 -19.13 1.64
C GLN A 22 -13.23 -18.46 2.10
N GLU A 23 -14.39 -19.00 1.74
CA GLU A 23 -15.69 -18.49 2.18
C GLU A 23 -15.91 -18.52 3.70
N ILE A 24 -15.03 -19.19 4.44
CA ILE A 24 -15.03 -19.18 5.91
C ILE A 24 -13.89 -18.30 6.41
N SER A 25 -12.66 -18.51 5.92
CA SER A 25 -11.48 -17.80 6.42
C SER A 25 -11.52 -16.30 6.09
N ASN A 26 -12.07 -15.95 4.93
CA ASN A 26 -12.16 -14.58 4.42
C ASN A 26 -13.57 -13.98 4.52
N HIS A 27 -14.47 -14.63 5.24
CA HIS A 27 -15.84 -14.12 5.34
C HIS A 27 -15.88 -12.77 6.07
N PRO A 28 -16.42 -11.71 5.46
CA PRO A 28 -16.43 -10.34 6.02
C PRO A 28 -16.98 -10.25 7.44
N GLU A 29 -18.06 -10.96 7.75
CA GLU A 29 -18.63 -11.00 9.12
C GLU A 29 -17.66 -11.62 10.11
N VAL A 30 -16.98 -12.71 9.75
CA VAL A 30 -16.01 -13.38 10.62
C VAL A 30 -14.83 -12.47 10.91
N ILE A 31 -14.30 -11.80 9.89
CA ILE A 31 -13.19 -10.85 10.02
C ILE A 31 -13.59 -9.70 10.96
N ARG A 32 -14.76 -9.10 10.75
CA ARG A 32 -15.26 -8.00 11.62
C ARG A 32 -15.48 -8.45 13.06
N ARG A 33 -16.13 -9.58 13.25
CA ARG A 33 -16.45 -10.11 14.59
C ARG A 33 -15.19 -10.45 15.39
N LEU A 34 -14.14 -10.91 14.73
CA LEU A 34 -12.86 -11.23 15.36
C LEU A 34 -12.01 -9.98 15.66
N GLY A 35 -12.34 -8.82 15.09
CA GLY A 35 -11.55 -7.61 15.25
C GLY A 35 -10.13 -7.75 14.72
N VAL A 36 -9.98 -8.37 13.56
CA VAL A 36 -8.69 -8.73 12.98
C VAL A 36 -7.83 -7.49 12.74
N ILE A 37 -6.52 -7.62 12.95
CA ILE A 37 -5.51 -6.69 12.44
C ILE A 37 -5.00 -7.29 11.13
N ALA A 38 -5.33 -6.64 10.02
CA ALA A 38 -4.89 -7.07 8.68
C ALA A 38 -3.55 -6.41 8.33
N ILE A 39 -2.62 -7.23 7.85
CA ILE A 39 -1.32 -6.75 7.35
C ILE A 39 -1.14 -7.27 5.93
N ASN A 40 -1.14 -6.34 4.96
CA ASN A 40 -0.99 -6.64 3.54
C ASN A 40 0.28 -6.00 2.99
N THR A 41 0.84 -6.62 1.95
CA THR A 41 2.00 -6.07 1.24
C THR A 41 1.57 -5.50 -0.11
N VAL A 42 2.25 -4.45 -0.55
CA VAL A 42 1.99 -3.79 -1.85
C VAL A 42 3.28 -3.57 -2.63
N ILE A 43 3.15 -3.38 -3.94
CA ILE A 43 4.27 -3.05 -4.84
C ILE A 43 4.62 -1.58 -4.68
N GLU A 44 3.58 -0.73 -4.68
CA GLU A 44 3.70 0.73 -4.55
C GLU A 44 2.47 1.32 -3.86
N ALA A 45 2.63 2.49 -3.27
CA ALA A 45 1.55 3.30 -2.72
C ALA A 45 1.69 4.74 -3.22
N ASP A 46 0.57 5.43 -3.48
CA ASP A 46 0.66 6.86 -3.75
C ASP A 46 0.62 7.68 -2.47
N ILE A 47 0.91 8.97 -2.64
CA ILE A 47 0.98 9.92 -1.52
C ILE A 47 -0.37 10.11 -0.82
N TYR A 48 -1.49 9.74 -1.43
CA TYR A 48 -2.83 9.82 -0.84
C TYR A 48 -3.23 8.54 -0.10
N GLY A 49 -2.53 7.43 -0.38
CA GLY A 49 -2.76 6.14 0.24
C GLY A 49 -3.52 5.13 -0.63
N ASN A 50 -3.71 5.37 -1.94
CA ASN A 50 -4.08 4.28 -2.84
C ASN A 50 -2.90 3.34 -3.01
N THR A 51 -3.17 2.06 -3.23
CA THR A 51 -2.10 1.06 -3.36
C THR A 51 -2.28 0.15 -4.56
N ASN A 52 -1.15 -0.28 -5.10
CA ASN A 52 -1.04 -1.27 -6.16
C ASN A 52 -0.28 -2.48 -5.64
N SER A 53 -0.92 -3.65 -5.68
CA SER A 53 -0.36 -4.94 -5.26
C SER A 53 -0.14 -5.90 -6.42
N SER A 54 -0.68 -5.60 -7.59
CA SER A 54 -0.82 -6.58 -8.66
C SER A 54 -0.03 -6.27 -9.93
N TYR A 55 0.18 -5.01 -10.28
CA TYR A 55 0.80 -4.64 -11.55
C TYR A 55 2.15 -3.92 -11.38
N ILE A 56 3.08 -4.19 -12.32
CA ILE A 56 4.30 -3.43 -12.51
C ILE A 56 4.13 -2.60 -13.80
N ASP A 57 4.54 -1.34 -13.76
CA ASP A 57 4.46 -0.39 -14.88
C ASP A 57 3.01 -0.28 -15.44
N GLY A 58 1.99 -0.53 -14.60
CA GLY A 58 0.57 -0.46 -14.95
C GLY A 58 0.07 -1.51 -15.95
N CYS A 59 0.94 -2.32 -16.52
CA CYS A 59 0.55 -3.26 -17.60
C CYS A 59 0.96 -4.72 -17.36
N ARG A 60 1.98 -4.99 -16.55
CA ARG A 60 2.47 -6.33 -16.29
C ARG A 60 1.90 -6.88 -14.99
N LEU A 61 0.98 -7.83 -15.09
CA LEU A 61 0.48 -8.55 -13.91
C LEU A 61 1.62 -9.34 -13.26
N MET A 62 1.86 -9.08 -11.97
CA MET A 62 2.85 -9.75 -11.16
C MET A 62 2.22 -10.69 -10.13
N ASN A 63 1.17 -10.22 -9.46
CA ASN A 63 0.45 -10.95 -8.42
C ASN A 63 -1.05 -10.79 -8.61
N GLY A 64 -1.83 -11.72 -8.04
CA GLY A 64 -3.25 -11.49 -7.78
C GLY A 64 -3.44 -10.71 -6.47
N VAL A 65 -4.60 -10.08 -6.32
CA VAL A 65 -4.99 -9.35 -5.10
C VAL A 65 -5.13 -10.29 -3.90
N GLY A 66 -5.47 -11.56 -4.15
CA GLY A 66 -5.72 -12.54 -3.09
C GLY A 66 -6.89 -12.14 -2.20
N GLY A 67 -6.75 -12.37 -0.89
CA GLY A 67 -7.75 -12.00 0.11
C GLY A 67 -7.55 -10.60 0.73
N SER A 68 -6.67 -9.78 0.17
CA SER A 68 -6.36 -8.49 0.78
C SER A 68 -7.56 -7.55 0.86
N GLY A 69 -8.46 -7.56 -0.14
CA GLY A 69 -9.71 -6.80 -0.12
C GLY A 69 -10.64 -7.22 1.02
N ASP A 70 -10.89 -8.53 1.14
CA ASP A 70 -11.75 -9.06 2.21
C ASP A 70 -11.27 -8.61 3.60
N TYR A 71 -9.96 -8.65 3.80
CA TYR A 71 -9.36 -8.28 5.09
C TYR A 71 -9.27 -6.77 5.30
N CYS A 72 -8.80 -5.98 4.33
CA CYS A 72 -8.61 -4.54 4.55
C CYS A 72 -9.92 -3.79 4.77
N GLU A 73 -11.00 -4.18 4.07
CA GLU A 73 -12.32 -3.58 4.24
C GLU A 73 -13.01 -3.95 5.57
N ASN A 74 -12.65 -5.08 6.17
CA ASN A 74 -13.39 -5.65 7.28
C ASN A 74 -12.59 -5.75 8.58
N ALA A 75 -11.29 -5.51 8.55
CA ALA A 75 -10.44 -5.53 9.73
C ALA A 75 -10.68 -4.34 10.66
N GLY A 76 -10.46 -4.54 11.96
CA GLY A 76 -10.44 -3.45 12.93
C GLY A 76 -9.29 -2.47 12.70
N LEU A 77 -8.17 -2.97 12.17
CA LEU A 77 -7.02 -2.18 11.73
C LEU A 77 -6.44 -2.77 10.45
N SER A 78 -6.39 -1.96 9.40
CA SER A 78 -5.83 -2.31 8.09
C SER A 78 -4.48 -1.63 7.90
N ILE A 79 -3.42 -2.43 7.78
CA ILE A 79 -2.04 -1.99 7.63
C ILE A 79 -1.51 -2.48 6.30
N PHE A 80 -0.88 -1.57 5.55
CA PHE A 80 -0.17 -1.92 4.33
C PHE A 80 1.33 -1.67 4.47
N ILE A 81 2.13 -2.60 3.96
CA ILE A 81 3.59 -2.56 4.09
C ILE A 81 4.22 -2.63 2.71
N THR A 82 5.20 -1.78 2.47
CA THR A 82 6.07 -1.85 1.28
C THR A 82 7.48 -1.40 1.65
N LYS A 83 8.44 -1.61 0.75
CA LYS A 83 9.73 -0.93 0.83
C LYS A 83 9.56 0.49 0.31
N SER A 84 10.34 1.44 0.81
CA SER A 84 10.32 2.79 0.27
C SER A 84 10.91 2.89 -1.13
N THR A 85 11.76 1.92 -1.52
CA THR A 85 12.42 1.86 -2.83
C THR A 85 12.48 0.46 -3.40
N ALA A 86 12.57 0.38 -4.74
CA ALA A 86 12.85 -0.82 -5.53
C ALA A 86 14.11 -0.64 -6.38
N LYS A 87 14.54 -1.72 -7.07
CA LYS A 87 15.70 -1.75 -7.99
C LYS A 87 16.95 -1.09 -7.37
N ASP A 88 17.38 -1.60 -6.22
CA ASP A 88 18.56 -1.13 -5.49
C ASP A 88 18.54 0.37 -5.18
N GLY A 89 17.36 0.90 -4.83
CA GLY A 89 17.18 2.31 -4.45
C GLY A 89 17.02 3.29 -5.61
N THR A 90 16.89 2.79 -6.84
CA THR A 90 16.73 3.65 -8.02
C THR A 90 15.30 4.07 -8.28
N LEU A 91 14.31 3.29 -7.84
CA LEU A 91 12.88 3.60 -7.99
C LEU A 91 12.22 3.85 -6.63
N SER A 92 11.35 4.85 -6.56
CA SER A 92 10.49 5.04 -5.39
C SER A 92 9.30 4.08 -5.44
N CYS A 93 8.96 3.46 -4.30
CA CYS A 93 7.70 2.74 -4.13
C CYS A 93 6.61 3.64 -3.52
N ILE A 94 6.96 4.88 -3.15
CA ILE A 94 6.00 5.93 -2.82
C ILE A 94 5.96 6.89 -4.01
N VAL A 95 4.81 6.98 -4.68
CA VAL A 95 4.65 7.68 -5.95
C VAL A 95 3.55 8.74 -5.88
N PRO A 96 3.51 9.73 -6.78
CA PRO A 96 2.42 10.70 -6.83
C PRO A 96 1.05 10.08 -7.06
N GLN A 97 0.98 9.07 -7.93
CA GLN A 97 -0.22 8.31 -8.27
C GLN A 97 0.19 6.89 -8.64
N VAL A 98 -0.44 5.88 -8.07
CA VAL A 98 -0.17 4.49 -8.43
C VAL A 98 -0.60 4.20 -9.87
N SER A 99 0.14 3.34 -10.53
CA SER A 99 -0.10 2.95 -11.92
C SER A 99 -1.37 2.08 -12.09
N HIS A 100 -1.78 1.40 -11.03
CA HIS A 100 -3.00 0.59 -10.92
C HIS A 100 -3.52 0.65 -9.49
N VAL A 101 -4.83 0.78 -9.30
CA VAL A 101 -5.43 0.84 -7.96
C VAL A 101 -6.08 -0.50 -7.62
N ASP A 102 -5.49 -1.22 -6.68
CA ASP A 102 -6.09 -2.42 -6.10
C ASP A 102 -6.87 -2.08 -4.82
N HIS A 103 -6.37 -1.15 -4.00
CA HIS A 103 -7.02 -0.67 -2.78
C HIS A 103 -7.00 0.85 -2.74
N THR A 104 -8.15 1.41 -2.33
CA THR A 104 -8.35 2.86 -2.27
C THR A 104 -7.94 3.45 -0.92
N ILE A 105 -7.88 4.77 -0.87
CA ILE A 105 -7.60 5.53 0.36
C ILE A 105 -8.53 5.18 1.53
N HIS A 106 -9.73 4.65 1.24
CA HIS A 106 -10.76 4.36 2.24
C HIS A 106 -10.52 3.06 3.01
N GLU A 107 -9.69 2.18 2.48
CA GLU A 107 -9.42 0.84 3.02
C GLU A 107 -8.14 0.78 3.85
N ILE A 108 -7.33 1.85 3.83
CA ILE A 108 -5.99 1.86 4.41
C ILE A 108 -5.95 2.76 5.64
N HIS A 109 -5.72 2.13 6.79
CA HIS A 109 -5.58 2.84 8.06
C HIS A 109 -4.14 3.26 8.34
N ALA A 110 -3.15 2.44 7.98
CA ALA A 110 -1.74 2.77 8.16
C ALA A 110 -0.88 2.25 7.01
N LEU A 111 0.11 3.04 6.60
CA LEU A 111 1.15 2.66 5.67
C LEU A 111 2.49 2.58 6.40
N ILE A 112 3.25 1.51 6.15
CA ILE A 112 4.55 1.26 6.80
C ILE A 112 5.62 0.98 5.74
N THR A 113 6.75 1.64 5.89
CA THR A 113 8.00 1.29 5.17
C THR A 113 9.14 1.16 6.17
N GLU A 114 10.34 0.80 5.71
CA GLU A 114 11.54 0.81 6.56
C GLU A 114 11.93 2.23 7.02
N GLN A 115 11.33 3.27 6.42
CA GLN A 115 11.57 4.67 6.82
C GLN A 115 10.73 5.07 8.03
N GLY A 116 9.52 4.49 8.17
CA GLY A 116 8.62 4.79 9.28
C GLY A 116 7.19 4.36 9.05
N VAL A 117 6.30 4.94 9.86
CA VAL A 117 4.86 4.62 9.93
C VAL A 117 4.05 5.90 9.70
N ALA A 118 3.07 5.83 8.81
CA ALA A 118 2.05 6.85 8.62
C ALA A 118 0.69 6.29 9.06
N ASP A 119 0.13 6.82 10.14
CA ASP A 119 -1.26 6.56 10.57
C ASP A 119 -2.18 7.53 9.82
N LEU A 120 -2.99 7.01 8.91
CA LEU A 120 -3.77 7.78 7.96
C LEU A 120 -5.21 8.05 8.42
N ARG A 121 -5.57 7.56 9.61
CA ARG A 121 -6.94 7.67 10.12
C ARG A 121 -7.28 9.11 10.51
N GLY A 122 -8.45 9.57 10.06
CA GLY A 122 -8.95 10.91 10.41
C GLY A 122 -8.26 12.06 9.68
N LEU A 123 -7.36 11.77 8.73
CA LEU A 123 -6.64 12.75 7.94
C LEU A 123 -7.32 13.00 6.59
N ASP A 124 -7.31 14.23 6.13
CA ASP A 124 -7.69 14.58 4.77
C ASP A 124 -6.60 14.16 3.75
N PRO A 125 -6.88 14.21 2.43
CA PRO A 125 -5.90 13.74 1.44
C PRO A 125 -4.58 14.52 1.45
N VAL A 126 -4.58 15.81 1.71
CA VAL A 126 -3.35 16.63 1.75
C VAL A 126 -2.54 16.32 3.01
N GLU A 127 -3.21 16.16 4.16
CA GLU A 127 -2.58 15.72 5.40
C GLU A 127 -1.96 14.32 5.25
N ARG A 128 -2.68 13.39 4.59
CA ARG A 128 -2.15 12.06 4.26
C ARG A 128 -0.91 12.15 3.39
N ALA A 129 -0.96 12.98 2.33
CA ALA A 129 0.15 13.14 1.40
C ALA A 129 1.42 13.61 2.12
N ASN A 130 1.32 14.65 2.92
CA ASN A 130 2.45 15.15 3.71
C ASN A 130 2.98 14.07 4.66
N LEU A 131 2.09 13.37 5.38
CA LEU A 131 2.50 12.35 6.34
C LEU A 131 3.18 11.15 5.65
N ILE A 132 2.66 10.68 4.53
CA ILE A 132 3.24 9.56 3.77
C ILE A 132 4.61 9.95 3.21
N ILE A 133 4.75 11.14 2.63
CA ILE A 133 6.02 11.64 2.11
C ILE A 133 7.05 11.71 3.24
N ASP A 134 6.71 12.31 4.36
CA ASP A 134 7.64 12.54 5.46
C ASP A 134 8.04 11.26 6.19
N LYS A 135 7.13 10.31 6.36
CA LYS A 135 7.34 9.10 7.17
C LYS A 135 7.70 7.87 6.36
N CYS A 136 7.14 7.71 5.15
CA CYS A 136 7.24 6.47 4.40
C CYS A 136 8.10 6.58 3.15
N ALA A 137 8.23 7.76 2.53
CA ALA A 137 9.09 7.92 1.37
C ALA A 137 10.58 7.90 1.75
N HIS A 138 11.40 7.31 0.88
CA HIS A 138 12.85 7.37 1.03
C HIS A 138 13.35 8.83 0.94
N PRO A 139 14.27 9.27 1.79
CA PRO A 139 14.73 10.66 1.85
C PRO A 139 15.14 11.27 0.50
N LYS A 140 15.73 10.44 -0.37
CA LYS A 140 16.13 10.84 -1.75
C LYS A 140 14.97 11.40 -2.57
N PHE A 141 13.75 10.92 -2.35
CA PHE A 141 12.58 11.25 -3.17
C PHE A 141 11.62 12.25 -2.52
N ARG A 142 11.76 12.52 -1.21
CA ARG A 142 10.84 13.40 -0.46
C ARG A 142 10.69 14.78 -1.08
N LYS A 143 11.82 15.39 -1.46
CA LYS A 143 11.80 16.71 -2.08
C LYS A 143 10.97 16.74 -3.36
N ALA A 144 11.20 15.80 -4.26
CA ALA A 144 10.46 15.71 -5.52
C ALA A 144 8.96 15.42 -5.31
N LEU A 145 8.61 14.61 -4.30
CA LEU A 145 7.21 14.33 -3.95
C LEU A 145 6.52 15.56 -3.35
N HIS A 146 7.18 16.34 -2.49
CA HIS A 146 6.65 17.61 -2.00
C HIS A 146 6.49 18.63 -3.12
N GLU A 147 7.47 18.78 -4.01
CA GLU A 147 7.38 19.68 -5.17
C GLU A 147 6.19 19.29 -6.08
N TYR A 148 5.94 17.98 -6.25
CA TYR A 148 4.75 17.51 -6.97
C TYR A 148 3.45 17.93 -6.24
N LEU A 149 3.37 17.69 -4.93
CA LEU A 149 2.19 18.04 -4.13
C LEU A 149 1.90 19.55 -4.19
N ASP A 150 2.91 20.39 -3.95
CA ASP A 150 2.81 21.84 -4.01
C ASP A 150 2.32 22.32 -5.38
N ASN A 151 2.85 21.72 -6.47
CA ASN A 151 2.39 22.04 -7.82
C ASN A 151 0.94 21.62 -8.05
N ALA A 152 0.56 20.41 -7.64
CA ALA A 152 -0.82 19.94 -7.74
C ALA A 152 -1.78 20.83 -6.95
N GLU A 153 -1.41 21.23 -5.73
CA GLU A 153 -2.20 22.18 -4.93
C GLU A 153 -2.32 23.56 -5.58
N SER A 154 -1.28 24.03 -6.26
CA SER A 154 -1.31 25.33 -6.93
C SER A 154 -2.16 25.36 -8.20
N THR A 155 -2.11 24.27 -8.98
CA THR A 155 -2.72 24.17 -10.32
C THR A 155 -4.15 23.63 -10.29
N CYS A 156 -4.51 22.73 -9.36
CA CYS A 156 -5.85 22.19 -9.26
C CYS A 156 -6.86 23.25 -8.80
N LYS A 157 -8.03 23.27 -9.49
CA LYS A 157 -9.13 24.16 -9.13
C LYS A 157 -9.73 23.83 -7.76
N TYR A 158 -9.83 22.56 -7.45
CA TYR A 158 -10.37 22.04 -6.19
C TYR A 158 -9.22 21.46 -5.37
N LYS A 159 -9.25 21.68 -4.05
CA LYS A 159 -8.14 21.40 -3.14
C LYS A 159 -8.35 20.15 -2.27
N GLU A 160 -9.50 19.52 -2.39
CA GLU A 160 -9.88 18.38 -1.55
C GLU A 160 -8.98 17.15 -1.79
N ASN A 161 -8.60 16.94 -3.05
CA ASN A 161 -7.63 15.89 -3.44
C ASN A 161 -6.88 16.37 -4.69
N PRO A 162 -5.86 17.22 -4.53
CA PRO A 162 -5.17 17.83 -5.66
C PRO A 162 -4.29 16.79 -6.38
N VAL A 163 -4.57 16.52 -7.66
CA VAL A 163 -3.82 15.59 -8.50
C VAL A 163 -3.50 16.22 -9.84
N ASP A 164 -2.24 16.32 -10.18
CA ASP A 164 -1.76 16.60 -11.54
C ASP A 164 -1.40 15.28 -12.23
N MET A 165 -2.35 14.71 -12.98
CA MET A 165 -2.18 13.44 -13.67
C MET A 165 -1.02 13.44 -14.65
N GLN A 166 -0.77 14.56 -15.35
CA GLN A 166 0.33 14.65 -16.31
C GLN A 166 1.69 14.64 -15.62
N ALA A 167 1.83 15.38 -14.54
CA ALA A 167 3.03 15.37 -13.71
C ALA A 167 3.24 14.01 -13.03
N ALA A 168 2.17 13.38 -12.53
CA ALA A 168 2.24 12.06 -11.92
C ALA A 168 2.78 10.99 -12.89
N LEU A 169 2.26 10.94 -14.12
CA LEU A 169 2.71 10.00 -15.15
C LEU A 169 4.16 10.22 -15.62
N ASN A 170 4.69 11.41 -15.42
CA ASN A 170 6.06 11.74 -15.79
C ASN A 170 7.05 11.63 -14.62
N PHE A 171 6.57 11.42 -13.41
CA PHE A 171 7.40 11.43 -12.20
C PHE A 171 8.56 10.43 -12.27
N GLU A 172 8.30 9.20 -12.68
CA GLU A 172 9.31 8.15 -12.80
C GLU A 172 10.28 8.37 -13.97
N LYS A 173 9.86 9.12 -14.99
CA LYS A 173 10.70 9.41 -16.18
C LYS A 173 11.68 10.56 -15.91
N ALA A 174 11.45 11.34 -14.88
CA ALA A 174 12.26 12.51 -14.52
C ALA A 174 13.37 12.20 -13.51
N MET A 175 13.41 10.98 -12.99
CA MET A 175 14.37 10.48 -12.00
C MET A 175 15.31 9.44 -12.62
#